data_11c9cd063f3bff7300efac519f7c1c38
#
_entry.id   11c9cd063f3bff7300efac519f7c1c38
#
_cell.length_a   1.000
_cell.length_b   1.000
_cell.length_c   1.000
_cell.angle_alpha   90.00
_cell.angle_beta   90.00
_cell.angle_gamma   90.00
#
_symmetry.space_group_name_H-M   'P 1'
#
loop_
_entity.id
_entity.type
_entity.pdbx_description
1 polymer ?
#
loop_
_entity_poly.entity_id
_entity_poly.type
_entity_poly.pdbx_seq_one_letter_code
_entity_poly.pdbx_strand_id
1 'polypeptide(L)'
;MKKITLILLTLVLFGCGGGNNSSSSSTNVKFDLIPKDTTTTAEEGGYGFDQIAQSMGFETYTFKDSDYEYYGSPEAKKGGSLKFTSSRFPATFRVLGQHYNYTENFYVIMDLCYESLLGSHPVTLEDTPGLASHWKLSEDKMEFWFRINPDARWSDGQEVTAEDVVA
;
A
#
# COMPACT_ATOMS: atom_id res chain seq x y z
N MET A 1 -9.25 -8.73 -83.47
CA MET A 1 -8.23 -8.51 -82.38
C MET A 1 -8.92 -7.83 -81.19
N LYS A 2 -9.24 -8.62 -80.16
CA LYS A 2 -9.88 -8.11 -78.96
C LYS A 2 -8.81 -7.70 -77.96
N LYS A 3 -8.80 -6.43 -77.57
CA LYS A 3 -7.88 -5.91 -76.54
C LYS A 3 -8.50 -6.23 -75.17
N ILE A 4 -7.78 -7.03 -74.37
CA ILE A 4 -8.14 -7.31 -72.97
C ILE A 4 -7.48 -6.21 -72.11
N THR A 5 -8.30 -5.33 -71.55
CA THR A 5 -7.82 -4.32 -70.63
C THR A 5 -7.76 -4.95 -69.21
N LEU A 6 -6.54 -5.16 -68.74
CA LEU A 6 -6.30 -5.67 -67.40
C LEU A 6 -6.47 -4.50 -66.37
N ILE A 7 -7.55 -4.51 -65.61
CA ILE A 7 -7.77 -3.58 -64.53
C ILE A 7 -7.03 -4.13 -63.32
N LEU A 8 -5.92 -3.47 -63.00
CA LEU A 8 -5.14 -3.74 -61.78
C LEU A 8 -5.86 -3.11 -60.60
N LEU A 9 -6.58 -3.90 -59.82
CA LEU A 9 -7.23 -3.48 -58.61
C LEU A 9 -6.18 -3.40 -57.48
N THR A 10 -5.64 -2.22 -57.24
CA THR A 10 -4.74 -1.96 -56.09
C THR A 10 -5.57 -1.95 -54.82
N LEU A 11 -5.49 -3.04 -54.05
CA LEU A 11 -6.06 -3.12 -52.71
C LEU A 11 -5.19 -2.32 -51.77
N VAL A 12 -5.63 -1.12 -51.42
CA VAL A 12 -4.98 -0.31 -50.38
C VAL A 12 -5.42 -0.86 -49.04
N LEU A 13 -4.57 -1.67 -48.42
CA LEU A 13 -4.74 -2.07 -47.02
C LEU A 13 -4.44 -0.86 -46.12
N PHE A 14 -5.47 -0.17 -45.67
CA PHE A 14 -5.37 0.73 -44.56
C PHE A 14 -5.09 -0.11 -43.31
N GLY A 15 -3.84 -0.30 -43.00
CA GLY A 15 -3.39 -0.78 -41.69
C GLY A 15 -3.75 0.27 -40.64
N CYS A 16 -4.81 -0.01 -39.87
CA CYS A 16 -5.10 0.73 -38.65
C CYS A 16 -4.00 0.41 -37.64
N GLY A 17 -2.85 1.02 -37.76
CA GLY A 17 -1.80 1.05 -36.76
C GLY A 17 -2.20 2.03 -35.66
N GLY A 18 -3.19 1.68 -34.86
CA GLY A 18 -3.47 2.34 -33.61
C GLY A 18 -2.37 2.01 -32.59
N GLY A 19 -1.23 2.67 -32.71
CA GLY A 19 -0.26 2.75 -31.63
C GLY A 19 -0.87 3.56 -30.50
N ASN A 20 -1.65 2.93 -29.64
CA ASN A 20 -1.90 3.48 -28.33
C ASN A 20 -0.58 3.49 -27.57
N ASN A 21 0.14 4.59 -27.71
CA ASN A 21 1.01 5.05 -26.65
C ASN A 21 0.10 5.38 -25.48
N SER A 22 -0.29 4.36 -24.72
CA SER A 22 -0.67 4.54 -23.34
C SER A 22 0.61 5.01 -22.63
N SER A 23 0.92 6.30 -22.75
CA SER A 23 1.63 6.99 -21.72
C SER A 23 0.84 6.69 -20.44
N SER A 24 1.32 5.76 -19.64
CA SER A 24 0.94 5.69 -18.25
C SER A 24 1.33 7.05 -17.67
N SER A 25 0.42 8.02 -17.76
CA SER A 25 0.48 9.14 -16.87
C SER A 25 0.34 8.50 -15.50
N SER A 26 1.46 8.36 -14.80
CA SER A 26 1.41 8.30 -13.36
C SER A 26 0.68 9.59 -12.98
N THR A 27 -0.63 9.51 -12.84
CA THR A 27 -1.40 10.52 -12.16
C THR A 27 -0.76 10.53 -10.77
N ASN A 28 0.16 11.47 -10.56
CA ASN A 28 0.44 11.94 -9.23
C ASN A 28 -0.89 12.48 -8.74
N VAL A 29 -1.71 11.61 -8.20
CA VAL A 29 -2.86 12.01 -7.41
C VAL A 29 -2.22 12.78 -6.26
N LYS A 30 -2.14 14.09 -6.40
CA LYS A 30 -1.97 14.96 -5.27
C LYS A 30 -3.25 14.76 -4.48
N PHE A 31 -3.22 13.81 -3.55
CA PHE A 31 -4.17 13.84 -2.47
C PHE A 31 -3.95 15.21 -1.83
N ASP A 32 -4.91 16.12 -1.98
CA ASP A 32 -4.97 17.30 -1.16
C ASP A 32 -5.11 16.74 0.25
N LEU A 33 -3.97 16.70 0.94
CA LEU A 33 -3.88 16.11 2.26
C LEU A 33 -4.92 16.84 3.11
N ILE A 34 -5.90 16.09 3.57
CA ILE A 34 -6.86 16.58 4.56
C ILE A 34 -6.01 17.15 5.69
N PRO A 35 -6.27 18.40 6.13
CA PRO A 35 -5.47 19.00 7.19
C PRO A 35 -5.38 18.05 8.37
N LYS A 36 -4.16 17.88 8.89
CA LYS A 36 -3.96 17.05 10.09
C LYS A 36 -4.85 17.58 11.21
N ASP A 37 -5.46 16.68 11.95
CA ASP A 37 -6.17 17.05 13.17
C ASP A 37 -5.16 17.64 14.16
N THR A 38 -5.37 18.90 14.50
CA THR A 38 -4.59 19.64 15.49
C THR A 38 -5.38 19.85 16.79
N THR A 39 -6.60 19.31 16.89
CA THR A 39 -7.49 19.50 18.03
C THR A 39 -7.34 18.42 19.10
N THR A 40 -6.95 17.21 18.69
CA THR A 40 -6.71 16.09 19.61
C THR A 40 -5.46 16.36 20.44
N THR A 41 -5.55 16.17 21.76
CA THR A 41 -4.44 16.41 22.68
C THR A 41 -3.34 15.35 22.55
N ALA A 42 -2.15 15.67 23.03
CA ALA A 42 -1.03 14.73 23.03
C ALA A 42 -1.36 13.45 23.81
N GLU A 43 -2.04 13.57 24.94
CA GLU A 43 -2.44 12.44 25.79
C GLU A 43 -3.45 11.51 25.11
N GLU A 44 -4.22 12.03 24.19
CA GLU A 44 -5.19 11.29 23.38
C GLU A 44 -4.60 10.77 22.05
N GLY A 45 -3.29 10.90 21.88
CA GLY A 45 -2.57 10.43 20.68
C GLY A 45 -2.42 11.48 19.58
N GLY A 46 -2.81 12.73 19.83
CA GLY A 46 -2.75 13.83 18.88
C GLY A 46 -1.35 14.43 18.72
N TYR A 47 -1.31 15.70 18.32
CA TYR A 47 -0.06 16.42 18.11
C TYR A 47 0.78 16.50 19.38
N GLY A 48 2.05 16.11 19.26
CA GLY A 48 2.98 16.09 20.41
C GLY A 48 3.04 14.75 21.16
N PHE A 49 2.25 13.75 20.77
CA PHE A 49 2.27 12.44 21.40
C PHE A 49 3.67 11.82 21.45
N ASP A 50 4.46 11.94 20.38
CA ASP A 50 5.78 11.32 20.28
C ASP A 50 6.74 11.76 21.39
N GLN A 51 6.55 12.99 21.94
CA GLN A 51 7.35 13.49 23.05
C GLN A 51 6.99 12.88 24.40
N ILE A 52 5.76 12.43 24.57
CA ILE A 52 5.24 11.89 25.84
C ILE A 52 5.02 10.37 25.80
N ALA A 53 5.05 9.75 24.63
CA ALA A 53 4.75 8.34 24.43
C ALA A 53 5.50 7.41 25.38
N GLN A 54 6.82 7.59 25.50
CA GLN A 54 7.66 6.78 26.38
C GLN A 54 7.27 6.95 27.86
N SER A 55 6.95 8.18 28.30
CA SER A 55 6.52 8.43 29.68
C SER A 55 5.17 7.83 30.01
N MET A 56 4.33 7.61 28.98
CA MET A 56 3.05 6.92 29.08
C MET A 56 3.18 5.38 28.94
N GLY A 57 4.40 4.88 28.76
CA GLY A 57 4.69 3.46 28.61
C GLY A 57 4.42 2.91 27.22
N PHE A 58 4.33 3.77 26.20
CA PHE A 58 4.25 3.34 24.82
C PHE A 58 5.63 3.03 24.25
N GLU A 59 5.68 2.03 23.41
CA GLU A 59 6.83 1.57 22.65
C GLU A 59 6.70 1.97 21.20
N THR A 60 7.84 2.09 20.53
CA THR A 60 7.97 2.24 19.09
C THR A 60 9.29 1.65 18.65
N TYR A 61 9.39 1.31 17.37
CA TYR A 61 10.65 0.86 16.78
C TYR A 61 11.22 1.96 15.88
N THR A 62 12.49 2.26 16.09
CA THR A 62 13.23 3.18 15.21
C THR A 62 14.14 2.36 14.31
N PHE A 63 13.89 2.43 13.00
CA PHE A 63 14.72 1.75 12.02
C PHE A 63 16.16 2.26 12.05
N LYS A 64 17.10 1.33 12.05
CA LYS A 64 18.56 1.55 12.01
C LYS A 64 19.05 1.40 10.58
N ASP A 65 20.22 1.95 10.27
CA ASP A 65 20.81 1.79 8.94
C ASP A 65 21.03 0.31 8.55
N SER A 66 21.32 -0.55 9.54
CA SER A 66 21.44 -2.00 9.33
C SER A 66 20.15 -2.68 8.88
N ASP A 67 18.99 -2.11 9.20
CA ASP A 67 17.71 -2.72 8.89
C ASP A 67 17.36 -2.58 7.41
N TYR A 68 17.92 -1.57 6.74
CA TYR A 68 17.72 -1.38 5.30
C TYR A 68 18.22 -2.53 4.45
N GLU A 69 19.14 -3.34 4.95
CA GLU A 69 19.56 -4.56 4.28
C GLU A 69 18.39 -5.53 4.06
N TYR A 70 17.40 -5.50 4.94
CA TYR A 70 16.24 -6.40 4.93
C TYR A 70 14.97 -5.77 4.33
N TYR A 71 14.82 -4.46 4.41
CA TYR A 71 13.62 -3.76 3.93
C TYR A 71 13.82 -3.08 2.57
N GLY A 72 15.06 -2.88 2.14
CA GLY A 72 15.40 -2.22 0.88
C GLY A 72 16.31 -1.03 1.06
N SER A 73 16.86 -0.53 -0.04
CA SER A 73 17.79 0.59 -0.01
C SER A 73 17.10 1.90 0.39
N PRO A 74 17.68 2.69 1.32
CA PRO A 74 17.19 4.03 1.63
C PRO A 74 17.30 5.00 0.43
N GLU A 75 18.14 4.67 -0.56
CA GLU A 75 18.30 5.44 -1.80
C GLU A 75 17.26 5.07 -2.87
N ALA A 76 16.38 4.10 -2.58
CA ALA A 76 15.35 3.65 -3.51
C ALA A 76 14.43 4.82 -3.89
N LYS A 77 14.19 4.98 -5.18
CA LYS A 77 13.29 6.00 -5.70
C LYS A 77 11.90 5.43 -5.89
N LYS A 78 10.90 6.16 -5.40
CA LYS A 78 9.50 5.80 -5.64
C LYS A 78 9.17 5.89 -7.13
N GLY A 79 8.41 4.94 -7.64
CA GLY A 79 7.92 4.91 -9.01
C GLY A 79 8.37 3.68 -9.78
N GLY A 80 8.15 3.72 -11.07
CA GLY A 80 8.41 2.58 -11.94
C GLY A 80 7.21 1.66 -12.07
N SER A 81 7.44 0.52 -12.72
CA SER A 81 6.42 -0.49 -13.00
C SER A 81 7.03 -1.87 -12.83
N LEU A 82 6.45 -2.67 -11.96
CA LEU A 82 6.79 -4.07 -11.80
C LEU A 82 5.74 -4.92 -12.52
N LYS A 83 6.17 -5.82 -13.39
CA LYS A 83 5.32 -6.79 -14.07
C LYS A 83 5.71 -8.19 -13.61
N PHE A 84 4.74 -8.93 -13.14
CA PHE A 84 4.92 -10.33 -12.79
C PHE A 84 3.82 -11.18 -13.41
N THR A 85 4.12 -12.46 -13.60
CA THR A 85 3.17 -13.41 -14.15
C THR A 85 2.56 -14.22 -13.02
N SER A 86 1.24 -14.28 -13.03
CA SER A 86 0.49 -15.14 -12.13
C SER A 86 -0.02 -16.37 -12.92
N SER A 87 0.11 -17.55 -12.33
CA SER A 87 -0.39 -18.79 -12.92
C SER A 87 -1.91 -18.93 -12.89
N ARG A 88 -2.57 -18.19 -12.01
CA ARG A 88 -4.02 -18.24 -11.80
C ARG A 88 -4.56 -16.87 -11.41
N PHE A 89 -5.77 -16.56 -11.86
CA PHE A 89 -6.56 -15.47 -11.30
C PHE A 89 -7.15 -15.91 -9.94
N PRO A 90 -7.14 -15.03 -8.92
CA PRO A 90 -7.85 -15.28 -7.69
C PRO A 90 -9.36 -15.35 -7.97
N ALA A 91 -10.04 -16.33 -7.38
CA ALA A 91 -11.50 -16.45 -7.51
C ALA A 91 -12.23 -15.28 -6.83
N THR A 92 -11.60 -14.66 -5.86
CA THR A 92 -12.09 -13.50 -5.12
C THR A 92 -10.91 -12.73 -4.53
N PHE A 93 -11.11 -11.43 -4.28
CA PHE A 93 -10.18 -10.59 -3.51
C PHE A 93 -10.52 -10.53 -2.02
N ARG A 94 -11.42 -11.39 -1.55
CA ARG A 94 -11.74 -11.46 -0.13
C ARG A 94 -10.59 -12.08 0.64
N VAL A 95 -10.18 -11.41 1.69
CA VAL A 95 -9.12 -11.81 2.62
C VAL A 95 -9.61 -12.66 3.76
N LEU A 96 -10.87 -12.48 4.16
CA LEU A 96 -11.50 -13.16 5.28
C LEU A 96 -12.92 -13.60 4.92
N GLY A 97 -13.45 -14.57 5.69
CA GLY A 97 -14.83 -15.04 5.57
C GLY A 97 -15.01 -16.23 4.65
N GLN A 98 -16.27 -16.52 4.34
CA GLN A 98 -16.63 -17.63 3.48
C GLN A 98 -16.18 -17.37 2.03
N HIS A 99 -15.58 -18.38 1.40
CA HIS A 99 -15.01 -18.30 0.04
C HIS A 99 -13.79 -17.38 -0.11
N TYR A 100 -13.02 -17.18 0.95
CA TYR A 100 -11.72 -16.54 0.82
C TYR A 100 -10.76 -17.40 -0.03
N ASN A 101 -9.77 -16.76 -0.63
CA ASN A 101 -8.89 -17.43 -1.57
C ASN A 101 -7.47 -17.58 -1.01
N TYR A 102 -7.00 -18.81 -0.94
CA TYR A 102 -5.64 -19.18 -0.48
C TYR A 102 -4.62 -19.31 -1.61
N THR A 103 -4.80 -18.70 -2.75
CA THR A 103 -3.79 -18.83 -3.79
C THR A 103 -2.57 -17.95 -3.51
N GLU A 104 -1.38 -18.41 -3.90
CA GLU A 104 -0.11 -17.69 -3.73
C GLU A 104 -0.18 -16.23 -4.20
N ASN A 105 -0.90 -15.96 -5.27
CA ASN A 105 -1.10 -14.62 -5.79
C ASN A 105 -1.90 -13.70 -4.88
N PHE A 106 -2.67 -14.27 -3.98
CA PHE A 106 -3.46 -13.55 -3.03
C PHE A 106 -2.58 -12.95 -1.92
N TYR A 107 -1.57 -13.68 -1.46
CA TYR A 107 -0.61 -13.15 -0.49
C TYR A 107 0.13 -11.95 -1.04
N VAL A 108 0.55 -11.98 -2.30
CA VAL A 108 1.18 -10.82 -2.95
C VAL A 108 0.26 -9.60 -2.96
N ILE A 109 -1.03 -9.80 -3.25
CA ILE A 109 -2.01 -8.70 -3.22
C ILE A 109 -2.22 -8.19 -1.79
N MET A 110 -2.29 -9.10 -0.82
CA MET A 110 -2.41 -8.75 0.59
C MET A 110 -1.24 -7.88 1.05
N ASP A 111 -0.03 -8.35 0.83
CA ASP A 111 1.18 -7.67 1.24
C ASP A 111 1.38 -6.30 0.55
N LEU A 112 0.83 -6.14 -0.66
CA LEU A 112 0.94 -4.89 -1.41
C LEU A 112 -0.21 -3.91 -1.18
N CYS A 113 -1.39 -4.38 -0.78
CA CYS A 113 -2.61 -3.58 -0.72
C CYS A 113 -3.14 -3.35 0.69
N TYR A 114 -2.72 -4.15 1.64
CA TYR A 114 -3.21 -4.09 3.01
C TYR A 114 -2.04 -3.95 3.98
N GLU A 115 -2.24 -3.17 5.00
CA GLU A 115 -1.26 -2.94 6.04
C GLU A 115 -1.86 -3.32 7.40
N SER A 116 -1.08 -4.00 8.23
CA SER A 116 -1.48 -4.34 9.60
C SER A 116 -1.10 -3.23 10.59
N LEU A 117 -1.63 -3.29 11.80
CA LEU A 117 -1.27 -2.34 12.86
C LEU A 117 0.23 -2.35 13.13
N LEU A 118 0.81 -3.53 13.25
CA LEU A 118 2.24 -3.72 13.45
C LEU A 118 2.80 -4.68 12.39
N GLY A 119 4.04 -4.47 12.01
CA GLY A 119 4.86 -5.42 11.30
C GLY A 119 5.77 -6.19 12.26
N SER A 120 6.61 -7.04 11.71
CA SER A 120 7.64 -7.75 12.47
C SER A 120 8.98 -7.64 11.76
N HIS A 121 10.02 -7.33 12.51
CA HIS A 121 11.36 -7.26 11.94
C HIS A 121 11.79 -8.66 11.47
N PRO A 122 12.23 -8.84 10.21
CA PRO A 122 12.43 -10.17 9.62
C PRO A 122 13.53 -11.01 10.28
N VAL A 123 14.41 -10.39 11.06
CA VAL A 123 15.54 -11.07 11.71
C VAL A 123 15.36 -11.11 13.23
N THR A 124 15.08 -9.96 13.86
CA THR A 124 14.98 -9.88 15.33
C THR A 124 13.61 -10.30 15.85
N LEU A 125 12.59 -10.33 14.98
CA LEU A 125 11.18 -10.60 15.31
C LEU A 125 10.58 -9.56 16.27
N GLU A 126 11.25 -8.43 16.45
CA GLU A 126 10.70 -7.30 17.19
C GLU A 126 9.53 -6.68 16.43
N ASP A 127 8.54 -6.19 17.16
CA ASP A 127 7.43 -5.46 16.55
C ASP A 127 7.92 -4.18 15.89
N THR A 128 7.40 -3.89 14.72
CA THR A 128 7.72 -2.69 13.95
C THR A 128 6.45 -1.92 13.61
N PRO A 129 6.53 -0.57 13.48
CA PRO A 129 5.39 0.22 13.08
C PRO A 129 4.80 -0.22 11.72
N GLY A 130 3.47 -0.31 11.68
CA GLY A 130 2.67 -0.39 10.47
C GLY A 130 1.67 0.76 10.49
N LEU A 131 0.35 0.48 10.45
CA LEU A 131 -0.68 1.51 10.64
C LEU A 131 -0.60 2.16 12.03
N ALA A 132 -0.11 1.43 13.04
CA ALA A 132 0.17 2.02 14.34
C ALA A 132 1.62 2.49 14.41
N SER A 133 1.82 3.72 14.89
CA SER A 133 3.14 4.30 15.11
C SER A 133 3.73 3.93 16.48
N HIS A 134 2.86 3.71 17.46
CA HIS A 134 3.22 3.34 18.84
C HIS A 134 2.22 2.33 19.38
N TRP A 135 2.67 1.50 20.32
CA TRP A 135 1.84 0.50 20.98
C TRP A 135 2.22 0.37 22.45
N LYS A 136 1.30 -0.17 23.22
CA LYS A 136 1.49 -0.46 24.62
C LYS A 136 0.74 -1.72 24.99
N LEU A 137 1.37 -2.56 25.79
CA LEU A 137 0.79 -3.75 26.37
C LEU A 137 0.70 -3.57 27.90
N SER A 138 -0.45 -3.89 28.49
CA SER A 138 -0.57 -3.90 29.95
C SER A 138 0.33 -4.96 30.59
N GLU A 139 0.66 -4.78 31.88
CA GLU A 139 1.50 -5.74 32.62
C GLU A 139 0.88 -7.13 32.70
N ASP A 140 -0.45 -7.21 32.82
CA ASP A 140 -1.21 -8.46 32.82
C ASP A 140 -1.45 -9.03 31.41
N LYS A 141 -1.02 -8.32 30.37
CA LYS A 141 -1.16 -8.68 28.95
C LYS A 141 -2.60 -8.86 28.45
N MET A 142 -3.54 -8.21 29.11
CA MET A 142 -4.96 -8.28 28.76
C MET A 142 -5.44 -7.10 27.95
N GLU A 143 -4.69 -5.99 27.93
CA GLU A 143 -5.05 -4.77 27.21
C GLU A 143 -3.92 -4.34 26.29
N PHE A 144 -4.30 -3.98 25.07
CA PHE A 144 -3.40 -3.46 24.03
C PHE A 144 -3.89 -2.08 23.62
N TRP A 145 -2.97 -1.14 23.56
CA TRP A 145 -3.24 0.19 23.04
C TRP A 145 -2.37 0.44 21.80
N PHE A 146 -2.97 1.00 20.79
CA PHE A 146 -2.31 1.37 19.55
C PHE A 146 -2.60 2.82 19.23
N ARG A 147 -1.56 3.58 18.90
CA ARG A 147 -1.73 4.89 18.32
C ARG A 147 -1.65 4.76 16.81
N ILE A 148 -2.75 5.05 16.13
CA ILE A 148 -2.77 5.07 14.66
C ILE A 148 -1.83 6.17 14.17
N ASN A 149 -1.05 5.87 13.16
CA ASN A 149 -0.15 6.84 12.56
C ASN A 149 -0.97 8.01 11.97
N PRO A 150 -0.75 9.25 12.42
CA PRO A 150 -1.53 10.40 11.94
C PRO A 150 -1.30 10.71 10.46
N ASP A 151 -0.31 10.10 9.83
CA ASP A 151 -0.05 10.19 8.39
C ASP A 151 -0.67 9.04 7.59
N ALA A 152 -1.30 8.05 8.26
CA ALA A 152 -1.98 6.95 7.59
C ALA A 152 -3.20 7.45 6.80
N ARG A 153 -3.30 6.99 5.55
CA ARG A 153 -4.39 7.37 4.64
C ARG A 153 -4.88 6.16 3.86
N TRP A 154 -6.17 6.15 3.64
CA TRP A 154 -6.78 5.27 2.67
C TRP A 154 -6.33 5.61 1.25
N SER A 155 -6.54 4.70 0.31
CA SER A 155 -6.17 4.90 -1.10
C SER A 155 -6.89 6.09 -1.77
N ASP A 156 -7.99 6.56 -1.21
CA ASP A 156 -8.73 7.75 -1.63
C ASP A 156 -8.26 9.03 -0.93
N GLY A 157 -7.28 8.94 -0.02
CA GLY A 157 -6.70 10.05 0.72
C GLY A 157 -7.38 10.36 2.05
N GLN A 158 -8.46 9.68 2.41
CA GLN A 158 -9.09 9.85 3.72
C GLN A 158 -8.17 9.34 4.84
N GLU A 159 -8.30 9.91 6.02
CA GLU A 159 -7.56 9.51 7.21
C GLU A 159 -8.00 8.12 7.67
N VAL A 160 -7.04 7.32 8.12
CA VAL A 160 -7.33 6.05 8.81
C VAL A 160 -7.54 6.35 10.27
N THR A 161 -8.70 5.99 10.79
CA THR A 161 -9.11 6.26 12.18
C THR A 161 -9.11 4.99 13.03
N ALA A 162 -9.23 5.16 14.35
CA ALA A 162 -9.40 4.04 15.28
C ALA A 162 -10.71 3.27 15.02
N GLU A 163 -11.77 3.97 14.60
CA GLU A 163 -13.05 3.39 14.24
C GLU A 163 -12.93 2.44 13.04
N ASP A 164 -12.10 2.76 12.07
CA ASP A 164 -11.85 1.90 10.91
C ASP A 164 -11.16 0.58 11.30
N VAL A 165 -10.40 0.58 12.39
CA VAL A 165 -9.71 -0.61 12.89
C VAL A 165 -10.65 -1.51 13.69
N VAL A 166 -11.65 -0.94 14.35
CA VAL A 166 -12.58 -1.66 15.24
C VAL A 166 -13.81 -2.18 14.47
N ALA A 167 -14.12 -1.63 13.31
CA ALA A 167 -15.27 -2.02 12.47
C ALA A 167 -15.10 -3.41 11.81
#